data_f3b2f7ac4bc95b5082a14a2b2489115b
#
_entry.id   f3b2f7ac4bc95b5082a14a2b2489115b
#
_cell.length_a   1.000
_cell.length_b   1.000
_cell.length_c   1.000
_cell.angle_alpha   90.00
_cell.angle_beta   90.00
_cell.angle_gamma   90.00
#
_symmetry.space_group_name_H-M   'P 1'
#
loop_
_entity.id
_entity.type
_entity.pdbx_description
1 polymer ?
#
loop_
_entity_poly.entity_id
_entity_poly.type
_entity_poly.pdbx_seq_one_letter_code
_entity_poly.pdbx_strand_id
1 'polypeptide(L)'
;MPLPVISVAQMREWERATWATGQTERAVIARVGEAVARRALTMTKPDDSILLLAGKGHNGDDVRAMQPHLADRRVRLIDVNDPITALPEVSHVLRSRPKLIVDGLFGIGLNRPLDAPWANLIEETNRAGLRVLAVDVPSGLDAETGHPLPVAIRAALTMTVGAPKHGFFAAEAVDYIGRLEVANAVGLVPCVVQSDWQWTLPEDFSDFPPPRSVASHKGSFGHLAIVAGSIGYHGASVLAARGGQRARPGLVTLFTQPETYVSVAAQLQAVMVETWSAHVDLSKFTAVLFGPGLAASHLSPDVRKMCQRIWRTIECPLIVDASALDWLEETPDAIPFCRVITPHPGEAARLLSSSTVEVQKDRPAALRALSKKFGDCWAVLKGHHTLIGRAEGEIFVNGTGDSGLAQGGTGDLLAGFITGWLAQPLVQRDPLLALRYAIWEHGAAADRLSVRRENWIVEELAEELGSASPEESR
;
A
#
# COMPACT_ATOMS: atom_id res chain seq x y z
N MET A 1 10.05 -8.34 -10.99
CA MET A 1 10.75 -8.44 -9.68
C MET A 1 10.50 -7.14 -8.93
N PRO A 2 10.26 -7.17 -7.61
CA PRO A 2 10.04 -5.96 -6.83
C PRO A 2 11.26 -5.03 -6.91
N LEU A 3 11.03 -3.73 -6.73
CA LEU A 3 12.10 -2.75 -6.73
C LEU A 3 12.68 -2.57 -5.32
N PRO A 4 14.02 -2.50 -5.16
CA PRO A 4 14.59 -2.17 -3.86
C PRO A 4 14.21 -0.74 -3.46
N VAL A 5 13.98 -0.51 -2.17
CA VAL A 5 14.02 0.84 -1.60
C VAL A 5 15.49 1.18 -1.37
N ILE A 6 15.95 2.34 -1.84
CA ILE A 6 17.37 2.66 -1.94
C ILE A 6 17.75 3.99 -1.28
N SER A 7 19.03 4.14 -0.94
CA SER A 7 19.60 5.44 -0.52
C SER A 7 19.84 6.34 -1.72
N VAL A 8 20.02 7.64 -1.46
CA VAL A 8 20.45 8.61 -2.48
C VAL A 8 21.80 8.22 -3.09
N ALA A 9 22.71 7.69 -2.28
CA ALA A 9 24.02 7.23 -2.75
C ALA A 9 23.89 6.06 -3.74
N GLN A 10 23.04 5.07 -3.43
CA GLN A 10 22.75 3.93 -4.30
C GLN A 10 22.06 4.35 -5.60
N MET A 11 21.15 5.35 -5.55
CA MET A 11 20.55 5.89 -6.77
C MET A 11 21.61 6.50 -7.70
N ARG A 12 22.53 7.29 -7.15
CA ARG A 12 23.65 7.89 -7.94
C ARG A 12 24.60 6.83 -8.50
N GLU A 13 24.82 5.71 -7.81
CA GLU A 13 25.59 4.59 -8.32
C GLU A 13 24.88 3.89 -9.48
N TRP A 14 23.58 3.70 -9.36
CA TRP A 14 22.76 3.11 -10.41
C TRP A 14 22.71 4.00 -11.66
N GLU A 15 22.58 5.31 -11.51
CA GLU A 15 22.71 6.27 -12.61
C GLU A 15 24.08 6.16 -13.30
N ARG A 16 25.19 6.19 -12.54
CA ARG A 16 26.54 6.03 -13.09
C ARG A 16 26.72 4.71 -13.84
N ALA A 17 26.18 3.61 -13.31
CA ALA A 17 26.21 2.32 -14.00
C ALA A 17 25.41 2.36 -15.31
N THR A 18 24.30 3.07 -15.33
CA THR A 18 23.50 3.30 -16.54
C THR A 18 24.28 4.10 -17.59
N TRP A 19 24.91 5.22 -17.19
CA TRP A 19 25.69 6.04 -18.11
C TRP A 19 26.91 5.30 -18.70
N ALA A 20 27.52 4.40 -17.93
CA ALA A 20 28.64 3.56 -18.38
C ALA A 20 28.26 2.61 -19.51
N THR A 21 26.97 2.30 -19.74
CA THR A 21 26.52 1.48 -20.88
C THR A 21 26.35 2.26 -22.18
N GLY A 22 26.59 3.59 -22.16
CA GLY A 22 26.36 4.47 -23.30
C GLY A 22 24.94 5.06 -23.35
N GLN A 23 24.07 4.75 -22.40
CA GLN A 23 22.80 5.44 -22.24
C GLN A 23 23.03 6.90 -21.84
N THR A 24 22.33 7.82 -22.48
CA THR A 24 22.52 9.24 -22.23
C THR A 24 21.52 9.77 -21.21
N GLU A 25 21.95 10.70 -20.34
CA GLU A 25 21.08 11.43 -19.41
C GLU A 25 19.87 12.03 -20.14
N ARG A 26 20.11 12.65 -21.30
CA ARG A 26 19.06 13.25 -22.13
C ARG A 26 17.96 12.24 -22.53
N ALA A 27 18.34 11.00 -22.83
CA ALA A 27 17.38 9.98 -23.21
C ALA A 27 16.54 9.51 -22.02
N VAL A 28 17.12 9.44 -20.84
CA VAL A 28 16.41 9.13 -19.59
C VAL A 28 15.49 10.28 -19.20
N ILE A 29 15.97 11.53 -19.21
CA ILE A 29 15.17 12.75 -18.97
C ILE A 29 13.94 12.78 -19.89
N ALA A 30 14.10 12.49 -21.17
CA ALA A 30 12.97 12.48 -22.12
C ALA A 30 11.91 11.43 -21.72
N ARG A 31 12.31 10.24 -21.27
CA ARG A 31 11.40 9.18 -20.82
C ARG A 31 10.76 9.49 -19.48
N VAL A 32 11.49 10.11 -18.54
CA VAL A 32 10.93 10.60 -17.29
C VAL A 32 9.87 11.67 -17.59
N GLY A 33 10.19 12.65 -18.43
CA GLY A 33 9.24 13.69 -18.83
C GLY A 33 7.97 13.11 -19.48
N GLU A 34 8.10 12.10 -20.35
CA GLU A 34 6.95 11.39 -20.92
C GLU A 34 6.11 10.66 -19.84
N ALA A 35 6.76 9.95 -18.92
CA ALA A 35 6.07 9.23 -17.84
C ALA A 35 5.32 10.20 -16.92
N VAL A 36 5.96 11.30 -16.51
CA VAL A 36 5.33 12.32 -15.65
C VAL A 36 4.19 13.02 -16.39
N ALA A 37 4.37 13.33 -17.69
CA ALA A 37 3.31 13.91 -18.50
C ALA A 37 2.09 12.97 -18.61
N ARG A 38 2.31 11.70 -18.87
CA ARG A 38 1.24 10.70 -18.91
C ARG A 38 0.45 10.69 -17.59
N ARG A 39 1.15 10.76 -16.47
CA ARG A 39 0.50 10.83 -15.15
C ARG A 39 -0.27 12.14 -14.95
N ALA A 40 0.31 13.29 -15.35
CA ALA A 40 -0.37 14.59 -15.29
C ALA A 40 -1.67 14.61 -16.12
N LEU A 41 -1.67 13.94 -17.28
CA LEU A 41 -2.86 13.81 -18.13
C LEU A 41 -4.00 13.05 -17.43
N THR A 42 -3.72 12.04 -16.62
CA THR A 42 -4.75 11.34 -15.83
C THR A 42 -5.28 12.18 -14.65
N MET A 43 -4.51 13.18 -14.20
CA MET A 43 -4.90 14.09 -13.12
C MET A 43 -5.68 15.32 -13.61
N THR A 44 -5.75 15.53 -14.92
CA THR A 44 -6.33 16.72 -15.57
C THR A 44 -7.18 16.34 -16.78
N LYS A 45 -8.03 17.25 -17.23
CA LYS A 45 -8.86 17.12 -18.43
C LYS A 45 -8.32 17.99 -19.56
N PRO A 46 -8.68 17.75 -20.84
CA PRO A 46 -8.39 18.68 -21.92
C PRO A 46 -8.77 20.13 -21.54
N ASP A 47 -7.97 21.08 -21.96
CA ASP A 47 -8.08 22.52 -21.65
C ASP A 47 -7.87 22.93 -20.19
N ASP A 48 -7.56 21.99 -19.28
CA ASP A 48 -7.14 22.38 -17.93
C ASP A 48 -5.79 23.13 -17.97
N SER A 49 -5.61 24.05 -17.03
CA SER A 49 -4.35 24.77 -16.87
C SER A 49 -3.39 24.00 -15.96
N ILE A 50 -2.14 23.88 -16.39
CA ILE A 50 -1.05 23.24 -15.65
C ILE A 50 0.09 24.24 -15.51
N LEU A 51 0.57 24.41 -14.26
CA LEU A 51 1.79 25.18 -13.96
C LEU A 51 2.96 24.21 -13.81
N LEU A 52 4.01 24.39 -14.60
CA LEU A 52 5.26 23.66 -14.53
C LEU A 52 6.32 24.53 -13.86
N LEU A 53 6.86 24.10 -12.72
CA LEU A 53 7.96 24.75 -12.01
C LEU A 53 9.25 23.98 -12.25
N ALA A 54 10.15 24.52 -13.08
CA ALA A 54 11.39 23.87 -13.47
C ALA A 54 12.60 24.53 -12.83
N GLY A 55 13.35 23.80 -12.01
CA GLY A 55 14.63 24.23 -11.43
C GLY A 55 15.81 24.13 -12.41
N LYS A 56 17.02 24.40 -11.91
CA LYS A 56 18.27 24.38 -12.70
C LYS A 56 18.83 22.99 -13.00
N GLY A 57 18.44 21.98 -12.20
CA GLY A 57 19.00 20.62 -12.30
C GLY A 57 18.18 19.68 -13.16
N HIS A 58 18.57 18.41 -13.19
CA HIS A 58 17.92 17.35 -13.97
C HIS A 58 16.42 17.24 -13.66
N ASN A 59 15.99 17.44 -12.40
CA ASN A 59 14.58 17.44 -12.03
C ASN A 59 13.79 18.55 -12.79
N GLY A 60 14.41 19.72 -12.99
CA GLY A 60 13.84 20.77 -13.84
C GLY A 60 13.83 20.37 -15.31
N ASP A 61 14.86 19.64 -15.78
CA ASP A 61 14.93 19.15 -17.16
C ASP A 61 13.86 18.09 -17.42
N ASP A 62 13.55 17.23 -16.45
CA ASP A 62 12.44 16.28 -16.51
C ASP A 62 11.11 17.00 -16.71
N VAL A 63 10.88 18.08 -15.97
CA VAL A 63 9.67 18.92 -16.11
C VAL A 63 9.62 19.63 -17.46
N ARG A 64 10.74 20.15 -17.97
CA ARG A 64 10.79 20.74 -19.33
C ARG A 64 10.49 19.71 -20.40
N ALA A 65 11.01 18.47 -20.23
CA ALA A 65 10.83 17.38 -21.17
C ALA A 65 9.37 16.91 -21.26
N MET A 66 8.54 17.14 -20.22
CA MET A 66 7.13 16.75 -20.27
C MET A 66 6.26 17.69 -21.11
N GLN A 67 6.68 18.95 -21.35
CA GLN A 67 5.85 19.95 -22.01
C GLN A 67 5.33 19.53 -23.40
N PRO A 68 6.10 18.91 -24.30
CA PRO A 68 5.61 18.48 -25.61
C PRO A 68 4.48 17.44 -25.55
N HIS A 69 4.37 16.70 -24.44
CA HIS A 69 3.37 15.64 -24.22
C HIS A 69 2.05 16.17 -23.66
N LEU A 70 1.93 17.48 -23.38
CA LEU A 70 0.76 18.13 -22.79
C LEU A 70 0.03 19.05 -23.77
N ALA A 71 0.07 18.75 -25.08
CA ALA A 71 -0.39 19.65 -26.16
C ALA A 71 -1.88 20.03 -26.03
N ASP A 72 -2.72 19.21 -25.41
CA ASP A 72 -4.14 19.46 -25.19
C ASP A 72 -4.45 20.12 -23.83
N ARG A 73 -3.43 20.61 -23.12
CA ARG A 73 -3.52 21.36 -21.86
C ARG A 73 -3.00 22.79 -22.04
N ARG A 74 -3.46 23.71 -21.21
CA ARG A 74 -2.92 25.07 -21.16
C ARG A 74 -1.73 25.12 -20.21
N VAL A 75 -0.55 24.90 -20.75
CA VAL A 75 0.68 24.78 -19.98
C VAL A 75 1.35 26.14 -19.79
N ARG A 76 1.69 26.49 -18.54
CA ARG A 76 2.61 27.58 -18.21
C ARG A 76 3.86 27.00 -17.58
N LEU A 77 4.97 27.03 -18.29
CA LEU A 77 6.30 26.70 -17.76
C LEU A 77 6.95 27.97 -17.18
N ILE A 78 7.46 27.86 -15.96
CA ILE A 78 8.29 28.89 -15.32
C ILE A 78 9.64 28.26 -14.96
N ASP A 79 10.69 28.80 -15.53
CA ASP A 79 12.07 28.47 -15.21
C ASP A 79 12.50 29.23 -13.94
N VAL A 80 12.57 28.52 -12.83
CA VAL A 80 12.92 29.06 -11.52
C VAL A 80 14.45 28.99 -11.36
N ASN A 81 15.16 29.91 -11.97
CA ASN A 81 16.60 30.04 -11.80
C ASN A 81 16.99 30.82 -10.54
N ASP A 82 16.15 31.78 -10.17
CA ASP A 82 16.26 32.57 -8.95
C ASP A 82 14.85 32.75 -8.35
N PRO A 83 14.62 32.33 -7.10
CA PRO A 83 13.31 32.41 -6.50
C PRO A 83 12.80 33.84 -6.30
N ILE A 84 13.67 34.82 -6.11
CA ILE A 84 13.26 36.22 -5.91
C ILE A 84 12.63 36.78 -7.19
N THR A 85 13.25 36.52 -8.32
CA THR A 85 12.76 37.00 -9.63
C THR A 85 11.56 36.19 -10.13
N ALA A 86 11.47 34.89 -9.79
CA ALA A 86 10.37 34.02 -10.22
C ALA A 86 9.10 34.19 -9.39
N LEU A 87 9.21 34.55 -8.11
CA LEU A 87 8.09 34.59 -7.18
C LEU A 87 6.91 35.45 -7.65
N PRO A 88 7.08 36.66 -8.19
CA PRO A 88 5.96 37.48 -8.69
C PRO A 88 5.17 36.78 -9.79
N GLU A 89 5.85 36.13 -10.73
CA GLU A 89 5.19 35.38 -11.81
C GLU A 89 4.48 34.12 -11.28
N VAL A 90 5.16 33.35 -10.44
CA VAL A 90 4.55 32.16 -9.79
C VAL A 90 3.29 32.57 -9.04
N SER A 91 3.34 33.61 -8.19
CA SER A 91 2.19 34.11 -7.45
C SER A 91 1.06 34.60 -8.38
N HIS A 92 1.40 35.21 -9.53
CA HIS A 92 0.40 35.61 -10.51
C HIS A 92 -0.34 34.41 -11.10
N VAL A 93 0.41 33.36 -11.50
CA VAL A 93 -0.19 32.14 -12.07
C VAL A 93 -0.98 31.36 -11.02
N LEU A 94 -0.51 31.26 -9.78
CA LEU A 94 -1.23 30.59 -8.68
C LEU A 94 -2.60 31.23 -8.42
N ARG A 95 -2.72 32.57 -8.53
CA ARG A 95 -4.03 33.25 -8.42
C ARG A 95 -5.01 32.85 -9.52
N SER A 96 -4.55 32.42 -10.69
CA SER A 96 -5.42 31.88 -11.74
C SER A 96 -5.92 30.46 -11.43
N ARG A 97 -5.47 29.86 -10.32
CA ARG A 97 -5.83 28.53 -9.82
C ARG A 97 -5.66 27.43 -10.87
N PRO A 98 -4.44 27.15 -11.33
CA PRO A 98 -4.19 26.04 -12.23
C PRO A 98 -4.70 24.72 -11.62
N LYS A 99 -5.17 23.80 -12.45
CA LYS A 99 -5.72 22.53 -12.02
C LYS A 99 -4.66 21.61 -11.41
N LEU A 100 -3.43 21.74 -11.87
CA LEU A 100 -2.27 20.99 -11.41
C LEU A 100 -1.03 21.89 -11.41
N ILE A 101 -0.20 21.71 -10.39
CA ILE A 101 1.18 22.22 -10.34
C ILE A 101 2.10 21.01 -10.48
N VAL A 102 3.15 21.12 -11.30
CA VAL A 102 4.20 20.12 -11.37
C VAL A 102 5.46 20.73 -10.76
N ASP A 103 5.96 20.10 -9.73
CA ASP A 103 7.15 20.52 -8.99
C ASP A 103 8.39 19.75 -9.47
N GLY A 104 9.32 20.42 -10.09
CA GLY A 104 10.64 19.94 -10.46
C GLY A 104 11.74 20.93 -10.08
N LEU A 105 11.57 21.66 -8.96
CA LEU A 105 12.58 22.63 -8.53
C LEU A 105 13.85 21.95 -8.02
N PHE A 106 13.71 20.91 -7.18
CA PHE A 106 14.81 20.13 -6.62
C PHE A 106 14.47 18.63 -6.62
N GLY A 107 15.47 17.78 -6.86
CA GLY A 107 15.40 16.32 -6.73
C GLY A 107 16.33 15.81 -5.63
N ILE A 108 16.83 14.58 -5.75
CA ILE A 108 17.73 13.91 -4.79
C ILE A 108 19.04 14.66 -4.52
N GLY A 109 19.36 15.69 -5.28
CA GLY A 109 20.56 16.49 -5.10
C GLY A 109 20.52 17.49 -3.93
N LEU A 110 19.32 17.77 -3.39
CA LEU A 110 19.15 18.70 -2.28
C LEU A 110 19.58 18.03 -0.97
N ASN A 111 20.64 18.55 -0.34
CA ASN A 111 21.23 18.04 0.90
C ASN A 111 21.61 19.15 1.89
N ARG A 112 21.06 20.33 1.72
CA ARG A 112 21.30 21.49 2.57
C ARG A 112 20.03 22.30 2.77
N PRO A 113 19.87 23.01 3.88
CA PRO A 113 18.75 23.90 4.09
C PRO A 113 18.57 24.92 2.97
N LEU A 114 17.33 25.13 2.58
CA LEU A 114 16.96 26.18 1.64
C LEU A 114 17.07 27.55 2.33
N ASP A 115 17.50 28.55 1.57
CA ASP A 115 17.47 29.92 2.02
C ASP A 115 16.04 30.51 2.02
N ALA A 116 15.88 31.67 2.65
CA ALA A 116 14.57 32.29 2.84
C ALA A 116 13.80 32.56 1.51
N PRO A 117 14.45 32.99 0.40
CA PRO A 117 13.76 33.15 -0.89
C PRO A 117 13.14 31.84 -1.42
N TRP A 118 13.88 30.73 -1.37
CA TRP A 118 13.37 29.42 -1.79
C TRP A 118 12.25 28.93 -0.86
N ALA A 119 12.43 29.10 0.46
CA ALA A 119 11.40 28.76 1.44
C ALA A 119 10.10 29.52 1.17
N ASN A 120 10.18 30.84 0.90
CA ASN A 120 9.01 31.66 0.57
C ASN A 120 8.28 31.18 -0.70
N LEU A 121 9.01 30.77 -1.74
CA LEU A 121 8.40 30.27 -2.97
C LEU A 121 7.66 28.95 -2.74
N ILE A 122 8.24 28.03 -1.97
CA ILE A 122 7.62 26.77 -1.58
C ILE A 122 6.38 27.02 -0.71
N GLU A 123 6.48 27.88 0.29
CA GLU A 123 5.35 28.24 1.14
C GLU A 123 4.20 28.89 0.37
N GLU A 124 4.49 29.78 -0.58
CA GLU A 124 3.48 30.39 -1.44
C GLU A 124 2.77 29.35 -2.31
N THR A 125 3.54 28.38 -2.85
CA THR A 125 2.99 27.24 -3.60
C THR A 125 2.08 26.38 -2.73
N ASN A 126 2.51 26.04 -1.50
CA ASN A 126 1.72 25.27 -0.57
C ASN A 126 0.45 26.01 -0.12
N ARG A 127 0.57 27.32 0.14
CA ARG A 127 -0.53 28.19 0.59
C ARG A 127 -1.65 28.31 -0.46
N ALA A 128 -1.32 28.14 -1.75
CA ALA A 128 -2.32 28.13 -2.81
C ALA A 128 -3.34 26.99 -2.67
N GLY A 129 -3.04 25.91 -1.93
CA GLY A 129 -3.93 24.78 -1.66
C GLY A 129 -4.35 24.04 -2.94
N LEU A 130 -3.47 23.98 -3.94
CA LEU A 130 -3.70 23.32 -5.21
C LEU A 130 -3.03 21.95 -5.24
N ARG A 131 -3.48 21.09 -6.15
CA ARG A 131 -2.87 19.77 -6.33
C ARG A 131 -1.47 19.91 -6.91
N VAL A 132 -0.48 19.25 -6.28
CA VAL A 132 0.91 19.22 -6.75
C VAL A 132 1.30 17.80 -7.10
N LEU A 133 1.90 17.62 -8.28
CA LEU A 133 2.64 16.43 -8.70
C LEU A 133 4.12 16.76 -8.56
N ALA A 134 4.79 16.12 -7.61
CA ALA A 134 6.24 16.27 -7.45
C ALA A 134 6.98 15.26 -8.32
N VAL A 135 7.99 15.72 -9.05
CA VAL A 135 8.88 14.88 -9.84
C VAL A 135 10.05 14.46 -8.97
N ASP A 136 10.33 13.19 -8.92
CA ASP A 136 11.36 12.50 -8.15
C ASP A 136 11.25 12.68 -6.63
N VAL A 137 11.36 13.89 -6.11
CA VAL A 137 11.28 14.24 -4.68
C VAL A 137 10.51 15.53 -4.52
N PRO A 138 9.57 15.68 -3.59
CA PRO A 138 8.98 16.98 -3.28
C PRO A 138 10.07 17.99 -2.93
N SER A 139 10.10 19.11 -3.64
CA SER A 139 11.16 20.11 -3.47
C SER A 139 11.23 20.62 -2.04
N GLY A 140 12.41 20.55 -1.44
CA GLY A 140 12.64 20.90 -0.04
C GLY A 140 12.64 19.71 0.92
N LEU A 141 12.25 18.50 0.47
CA LEU A 141 12.34 17.28 1.26
C LEU A 141 13.72 16.63 1.10
N ASP A 142 14.36 16.24 2.18
CA ASP A 142 15.56 15.41 2.12
C ASP A 142 15.18 13.97 1.80
N ALA A 143 15.62 13.48 0.64
CA ALA A 143 15.28 12.13 0.16
C ALA A 143 15.90 10.99 0.98
N GLU A 144 16.95 11.26 1.75
CA GLU A 144 17.61 10.27 2.61
C GLU A 144 16.91 10.14 3.97
N THR A 145 16.53 11.27 4.57
CA THR A 145 15.98 11.31 5.94
C THR A 145 14.47 11.52 6.01
N GLY A 146 13.85 12.05 4.96
CA GLY A 146 12.43 12.41 4.94
C GLY A 146 12.08 13.69 5.69
N HIS A 147 13.09 14.46 6.16
CA HIS A 147 12.85 15.73 6.84
C HIS A 147 12.78 16.91 5.86
N PRO A 148 11.89 17.90 6.10
CA PRO A 148 11.90 19.14 5.30
C PRO A 148 13.13 20.00 5.63
N LEU A 149 13.67 20.73 4.64
CA LEU A 149 14.89 21.52 4.70
C LEU A 149 14.69 23.05 4.45
N PRO A 150 14.15 23.87 5.34
CA PRO A 150 13.29 23.59 6.51
C PRO A 150 11.81 23.43 6.14
N VAL A 151 11.46 23.64 4.89
CA VAL A 151 10.12 23.56 4.30
C VAL A 151 10.20 22.73 3.03
N ALA A 152 9.13 21.98 2.73
CA ALA A 152 9.01 21.19 1.51
C ALA A 152 7.64 21.36 0.85
N ILE A 153 7.58 21.11 -0.46
CA ILE A 153 6.33 21.02 -1.21
C ILE A 153 5.46 19.91 -0.60
N ARG A 154 4.16 20.19 -0.44
CA ARG A 154 3.16 19.21 -0.06
C ARG A 154 2.52 18.65 -1.32
N ALA A 155 3.05 17.55 -1.80
CA ALA A 155 2.55 16.91 -3.00
C ALA A 155 1.25 16.12 -2.74
N ALA A 156 0.35 16.13 -3.70
CA ALA A 156 -0.75 15.16 -3.75
C ALA A 156 -0.27 13.81 -4.27
N LEU A 157 0.77 13.85 -5.12
CA LEU A 157 1.44 12.70 -5.68
C LEU A 157 2.92 13.00 -5.93
N THR A 158 3.78 12.07 -5.55
CA THR A 158 5.21 12.07 -5.91
C THR A 158 5.47 10.93 -6.88
N MET A 159 5.98 11.25 -8.07
CA MET A 159 6.46 10.25 -9.02
C MET A 159 7.98 10.19 -8.95
N THR A 160 8.51 9.23 -8.19
CA THR A 160 9.95 9.07 -8.03
C THR A 160 10.57 8.30 -9.19
N VAL A 161 11.82 8.64 -9.52
CA VAL A 161 12.55 8.05 -10.65
C VAL A 161 13.34 6.81 -10.20
N GLY A 162 13.23 5.72 -10.95
CA GLY A 162 13.95 4.47 -10.74
C GLY A 162 13.41 3.66 -9.59
N ALA A 163 13.63 4.09 -8.35
CA ALA A 163 13.19 3.40 -7.14
C ALA A 163 12.87 4.38 -6.00
N PRO A 164 12.02 3.97 -5.02
CA PRO A 164 11.74 4.78 -3.83
C PRO A 164 13.00 4.98 -2.97
N LYS A 165 13.11 6.15 -2.36
CA LYS A 165 14.22 6.50 -1.46
C LYS A 165 13.80 6.24 0.00
N HIS A 166 14.75 5.87 0.86
CA HIS A 166 14.49 5.52 2.28
C HIS A 166 13.72 6.63 3.01
N GLY A 167 14.05 7.90 2.77
CA GLY A 167 13.40 9.02 3.45
C GLY A 167 11.90 9.13 3.20
N PHE A 168 11.36 8.55 2.11
CA PHE A 168 9.92 8.59 1.86
C PHE A 168 9.08 7.78 2.86
N PHE A 169 9.72 6.90 3.62
CA PHE A 169 9.05 6.05 4.62
C PHE A 169 9.23 6.57 6.05
N ALA A 170 9.90 7.71 6.23
CA ALA A 170 9.94 8.40 7.50
C ALA A 170 8.55 8.97 7.87
N ALA A 171 8.23 8.99 9.16
CA ALA A 171 6.94 9.48 9.63
C ALA A 171 6.68 10.94 9.20
N GLU A 172 7.71 11.75 9.18
CA GLU A 172 7.66 13.18 8.81
C GLU A 172 7.43 13.39 7.32
N ALA A 173 7.82 12.45 6.47
CA ALA A 173 7.68 12.56 5.02
C ALA A 173 6.23 12.43 4.54
N VAL A 174 5.37 11.79 5.32
CA VAL A 174 3.98 11.47 4.94
C VAL A 174 3.19 12.71 4.52
N ASP A 175 3.40 13.83 5.20
CA ASP A 175 2.71 15.10 4.89
C ASP A 175 3.16 15.77 3.59
N TYR A 176 4.26 15.31 3.01
CA TYR A 176 4.88 15.94 1.85
C TYR A 176 4.81 15.10 0.57
N ILE A 177 4.93 13.78 0.67
CA ILE A 177 5.01 12.91 -0.51
C ILE A 177 3.67 12.61 -1.16
N GLY A 178 2.56 12.68 -0.40
CA GLY A 178 1.24 12.25 -0.89
C GLY A 178 1.26 10.77 -1.33
N ARG A 179 0.61 10.47 -2.44
CA ARG A 179 0.71 9.15 -3.07
C ARG A 179 2.08 8.97 -3.72
N LEU A 180 2.76 7.87 -3.44
CA LEU A 180 4.04 7.54 -4.06
C LEU A 180 3.86 6.60 -5.25
N GLU A 181 4.36 7.00 -6.42
CA GLU A 181 4.42 6.18 -7.63
C GLU A 181 5.86 6.16 -8.15
N VAL A 182 6.21 5.13 -8.93
CA VAL A 182 7.59 4.94 -9.42
C VAL A 182 7.62 4.94 -10.94
N ALA A 183 8.42 5.83 -11.51
CA ALA A 183 8.80 5.82 -12.92
C ALA A 183 10.01 4.86 -13.10
N ASN A 184 9.75 3.55 -13.23
CA ASN A 184 10.79 2.51 -13.31
C ASN A 184 11.25 2.24 -14.74
N ALA A 185 10.37 2.40 -15.75
CA ALA A 185 10.63 2.11 -17.16
C ALA A 185 11.27 3.30 -17.92
N VAL A 186 12.22 4.01 -17.30
CA VAL A 186 12.83 5.23 -17.87
C VAL A 186 14.17 4.98 -18.57
N GLY A 187 14.55 3.71 -18.72
CA GLY A 187 15.76 3.32 -19.45
C GLY A 187 17.02 3.23 -18.57
N LEU A 188 16.86 3.15 -17.27
CA LEU A 188 17.92 2.71 -16.38
C LEU A 188 18.24 1.22 -16.64
N VAL A 189 19.50 0.81 -16.45
CA VAL A 189 19.87 -0.59 -16.49
C VAL A 189 19.16 -1.37 -15.38
N PRO A 190 19.05 -2.73 -15.45
CA PRO A 190 18.50 -3.50 -14.34
C PRO A 190 19.16 -3.13 -13.01
N CYS A 191 18.35 -2.87 -11.99
CA CYS A 191 18.84 -2.51 -10.66
C CYS A 191 19.53 -3.73 -10.02
N VAL A 192 20.78 -3.55 -9.60
CA VAL A 192 21.58 -4.59 -8.93
C VAL A 192 21.73 -4.33 -7.43
N VAL A 193 21.09 -3.27 -6.93
CA VAL A 193 21.17 -2.91 -5.51
C VAL A 193 20.42 -3.94 -4.67
N GLN A 194 21.09 -4.43 -3.63
CA GLN A 194 20.48 -5.26 -2.60
C GLN A 194 19.89 -4.37 -1.52
N SER A 195 18.65 -4.65 -1.11
CA SER A 195 17.97 -3.96 -0.02
C SER A 195 17.06 -4.92 0.72
N ASP A 196 16.98 -4.76 2.03
CA ASP A 196 16.02 -5.49 2.87
C ASP A 196 14.57 -4.98 2.68
N TRP A 197 14.39 -3.89 1.96
CA TRP A 197 13.08 -3.31 1.68
C TRP A 197 12.79 -3.37 0.19
N GLN A 198 11.63 -3.91 -0.15
CA GLN A 198 11.20 -4.14 -1.53
C GLN A 198 9.88 -3.43 -1.79
N TRP A 199 9.85 -2.55 -2.78
CA TRP A 199 8.62 -1.91 -3.24
C TRP A 199 7.87 -2.86 -4.17
N THR A 200 6.60 -3.09 -3.87
CA THR A 200 5.72 -3.94 -4.67
C THR A 200 5.25 -3.22 -5.93
N LEU A 201 5.44 -3.86 -7.08
CA LEU A 201 4.96 -3.39 -8.38
C LEU A 201 3.82 -4.27 -8.90
N PRO A 202 2.93 -3.75 -9.76
CA PRO A 202 1.90 -4.57 -10.45
C PRO A 202 2.53 -5.70 -11.26
N GLU A 203 3.68 -5.49 -11.89
CA GLU A 203 4.40 -6.47 -12.69
C GLU A 203 4.90 -7.68 -11.89
N ASP A 204 4.97 -7.57 -10.57
CA ASP A 204 5.30 -8.71 -9.69
C ASP A 204 4.23 -9.81 -9.74
N PHE A 205 3.05 -9.49 -10.24
CA PHE A 205 1.87 -10.36 -10.28
C PHE A 205 1.48 -10.80 -11.69
N SER A 206 2.37 -10.70 -12.68
CA SER A 206 2.09 -11.09 -14.07
C SER A 206 1.58 -12.52 -14.22
N ASP A 207 2.04 -13.43 -13.36
CA ASP A 207 1.65 -14.85 -13.32
C ASP A 207 0.68 -15.17 -12.16
N PHE A 208 0.13 -14.16 -11.49
CA PHE A 208 -0.78 -14.33 -10.37
C PHE A 208 -2.09 -13.53 -10.60
N PRO A 209 -3.26 -14.10 -10.33
CA PRO A 209 -3.51 -15.44 -9.79
C PRO A 209 -3.25 -16.55 -10.82
N PRO A 210 -2.84 -17.75 -10.34
CA PRO A 210 -2.56 -18.85 -11.26
C PRO A 210 -3.81 -19.26 -12.04
N PRO A 211 -3.65 -19.66 -13.32
CA PRO A 211 -4.78 -20.04 -14.18
C PRO A 211 -5.50 -21.27 -13.64
N ARG A 212 -6.81 -21.29 -13.78
CA ARG A 212 -7.65 -22.41 -13.36
C ARG A 212 -7.86 -23.39 -14.51
N SER A 213 -7.57 -24.68 -14.24
CA SER A 213 -7.87 -25.72 -15.21
C SER A 213 -9.38 -25.87 -15.44
N VAL A 214 -9.79 -26.07 -16.67
CA VAL A 214 -11.21 -26.32 -17.03
C VAL A 214 -11.76 -27.62 -16.42
N ALA A 215 -10.90 -28.58 -16.05
CA ALA A 215 -11.27 -29.82 -15.39
C ALA A 215 -11.36 -29.72 -13.85
N SER A 216 -11.21 -28.51 -13.28
CA SER A 216 -11.25 -28.30 -11.84
C SER A 216 -12.66 -28.36 -11.29
N HIS A 217 -12.76 -28.71 -10.02
CA HIS A 217 -14.01 -28.70 -9.24
C HIS A 217 -13.82 -27.91 -7.94
N LYS A 218 -14.90 -27.64 -7.20
CA LYS A 218 -14.82 -26.82 -5.96
C LYS A 218 -13.79 -27.30 -4.96
N GLY A 219 -13.59 -28.62 -4.81
CA GLY A 219 -12.55 -29.19 -3.92
C GLY A 219 -11.12 -28.87 -4.34
N SER A 220 -10.86 -28.56 -5.62
CA SER A 220 -9.53 -28.20 -6.12
C SER A 220 -9.02 -26.85 -5.59
N PHE A 221 -9.95 -26.00 -5.14
CA PHE A 221 -9.64 -24.62 -4.71
C PHE A 221 -9.75 -24.43 -3.20
N GLY A 222 -9.79 -25.51 -2.44
CA GLY A 222 -9.76 -25.50 -0.99
C GLY A 222 -11.08 -25.07 -0.34
N HIS A 223 -11.05 -25.03 0.98
CA HIS A 223 -12.19 -24.69 1.82
C HIS A 223 -11.76 -23.73 2.93
N LEU A 224 -12.21 -22.49 2.84
CA LEU A 224 -11.96 -21.44 3.81
C LEU A 224 -12.88 -21.59 5.02
N ALA A 225 -12.34 -21.59 6.23
CA ALA A 225 -13.09 -21.38 7.47
C ALA A 225 -12.91 -19.94 7.96
N ILE A 226 -13.99 -19.32 8.41
CA ILE A 226 -13.97 -17.99 9.04
C ILE A 226 -14.64 -18.10 10.39
N VAL A 227 -13.98 -17.72 11.47
CA VAL A 227 -14.56 -17.62 12.82
C VAL A 227 -14.66 -16.13 13.14
N ALA A 228 -15.88 -15.60 13.06
CA ALA A 228 -16.11 -14.15 13.06
C ALA A 228 -17.53 -13.79 13.51
N GLY A 229 -17.73 -12.57 13.95
CA GLY A 229 -19.03 -12.00 14.25
C GLY A 229 -19.54 -12.27 15.64
N SER A 230 -19.98 -11.20 16.29
CA SER A 230 -20.65 -11.20 17.58
C SER A 230 -21.71 -10.09 17.63
N ILE A 231 -22.55 -10.05 18.67
CA ILE A 231 -23.57 -9.01 18.84
C ILE A 231 -22.93 -7.60 18.74
N GLY A 232 -23.50 -6.76 17.90
CA GLY A 232 -23.00 -5.43 17.58
C GLY A 232 -21.93 -5.39 16.48
N TYR A 233 -21.34 -6.55 16.11
CA TYR A 233 -20.23 -6.64 15.14
C TYR A 233 -20.46 -7.70 14.05
N HIS A 234 -21.71 -7.99 13.74
CA HIS A 234 -22.07 -9.00 12.72
C HIS A 234 -21.63 -8.60 11.30
N GLY A 235 -21.59 -7.29 10.99
CA GLY A 235 -21.15 -6.78 9.69
C GLY A 235 -19.70 -7.17 9.34
N ALA A 236 -18.82 -7.22 10.33
CA ALA A 236 -17.42 -7.61 10.13
C ALA A 236 -17.31 -9.05 9.59
N SER A 237 -18.14 -9.98 10.09
CA SER A 237 -18.17 -11.37 9.60
C SER A 237 -18.69 -11.48 8.17
N VAL A 238 -19.66 -10.63 7.79
CA VAL A 238 -20.19 -10.58 6.44
C VAL A 238 -19.14 -10.05 5.46
N LEU A 239 -18.44 -8.97 5.83
CA LEU A 239 -17.37 -8.39 5.01
C LEU A 239 -16.18 -9.35 4.86
N ALA A 240 -15.76 -10.02 5.94
CA ALA A 240 -14.72 -11.04 5.89
C ALA A 240 -15.12 -12.21 4.95
N ALA A 241 -16.37 -12.65 5.01
CA ALA A 241 -16.88 -13.70 4.11
C ALA A 241 -16.92 -13.24 2.65
N ARG A 242 -17.35 -12.01 2.38
CA ARG A 242 -17.33 -11.42 1.02
C ARG A 242 -15.90 -11.29 0.49
N GLY A 243 -14.96 -10.80 1.29
CA GLY A 243 -13.54 -10.76 0.94
C GLY A 243 -13.01 -12.15 0.61
N GLY A 244 -13.30 -13.14 1.45
CA GLY A 244 -12.95 -14.54 1.21
C GLY A 244 -13.49 -15.07 -0.11
N GLN A 245 -14.75 -14.79 -0.44
CA GLN A 245 -15.35 -15.18 -1.72
C GLN A 245 -14.66 -14.54 -2.94
N ARG A 246 -14.22 -13.29 -2.82
CA ARG A 246 -13.54 -12.57 -3.92
C ARG A 246 -12.18 -13.19 -4.28
N ALA A 247 -11.53 -13.85 -3.35
CA ALA A 247 -10.34 -14.67 -3.63
C ALA A 247 -10.68 -16.00 -4.34
N ARG A 248 -11.97 -16.32 -4.47
CA ARG A 248 -12.49 -17.49 -5.22
C ARG A 248 -11.99 -18.85 -4.69
N PRO A 249 -11.93 -19.13 -3.35
CA PRO A 249 -11.75 -20.48 -2.87
C PRO A 249 -12.92 -21.36 -3.33
N GLY A 250 -12.76 -22.68 -3.24
CA GLY A 250 -13.80 -23.61 -3.68
C GLY A 250 -15.04 -23.59 -2.79
N LEU A 251 -14.84 -23.43 -1.49
CA LEU A 251 -15.89 -23.37 -0.46
C LEU A 251 -15.52 -22.34 0.61
N VAL A 252 -16.55 -21.73 1.22
CA VAL A 252 -16.40 -20.84 2.39
C VAL A 252 -17.41 -21.27 3.45
N THR A 253 -16.96 -21.51 4.68
CA THR A 253 -17.81 -21.70 5.85
C THR A 253 -17.50 -20.62 6.88
N LEU A 254 -18.53 -19.93 7.33
CA LEU A 254 -18.46 -18.92 8.36
C LEU A 254 -19.09 -19.45 9.64
N PHE A 255 -18.31 -19.50 10.72
CA PHE A 255 -18.76 -19.79 12.08
C PHE A 255 -18.98 -18.49 12.83
N THR A 256 -20.21 -18.23 13.26
CA THR A 256 -20.57 -17.01 13.97
C THR A 256 -21.26 -17.33 15.30
N GLN A 257 -21.36 -16.34 16.18
CA GLN A 257 -22.07 -16.54 17.44
C GLN A 257 -23.55 -16.86 17.19
N PRO A 258 -24.20 -17.73 18.01
CA PRO A 258 -25.58 -18.11 17.81
C PRO A 258 -26.55 -16.94 17.66
N GLU A 259 -26.33 -15.88 18.42
CA GLU A 259 -27.18 -14.69 18.46
C GLU A 259 -27.10 -13.87 17.15
N THR A 260 -26.05 -14.02 16.37
CA THR A 260 -25.86 -13.30 15.11
C THR A 260 -26.13 -14.16 13.87
N TYR A 261 -26.34 -15.45 14.04
CA TYR A 261 -26.53 -16.41 12.95
C TYR A 261 -27.55 -15.95 11.91
N VAL A 262 -28.77 -15.63 12.33
CA VAL A 262 -29.86 -15.24 11.40
C VAL A 262 -29.50 -13.98 10.62
N SER A 263 -28.95 -12.97 11.29
CA SER A 263 -28.57 -11.70 10.66
C SER A 263 -27.44 -11.84 9.66
N VAL A 264 -26.51 -12.76 9.91
CA VAL A 264 -25.36 -13.04 9.03
C VAL A 264 -25.79 -13.92 7.85
N ALA A 265 -26.52 -15.01 8.13
CA ALA A 265 -26.98 -15.93 7.09
C ALA A 265 -27.90 -15.26 6.06
N ALA A 266 -28.73 -14.31 6.48
CA ALA A 266 -29.60 -13.55 5.59
C ALA A 266 -28.83 -12.68 4.56
N GLN A 267 -27.56 -12.36 4.80
CA GLN A 267 -26.74 -11.51 3.92
C GLN A 267 -25.77 -12.31 3.03
N LEU A 268 -25.65 -13.62 3.23
CA LEU A 268 -24.66 -14.46 2.57
C LEU A 268 -25.34 -15.68 1.91
N GLN A 269 -25.43 -15.69 0.57
CA GLN A 269 -26.11 -16.76 -0.17
C GLN A 269 -25.16 -17.92 -0.52
N ALA A 270 -23.92 -17.65 -0.89
CA ALA A 270 -22.95 -18.65 -1.35
C ALA A 270 -21.92 -19.05 -0.28
N VAL A 271 -22.15 -18.67 0.98
CA VAL A 271 -21.34 -19.03 2.15
C VAL A 271 -22.17 -19.96 3.04
N MET A 272 -21.59 -21.05 3.46
CA MET A 272 -22.19 -21.89 4.51
C MET A 272 -22.03 -21.15 5.84
N VAL A 273 -23.13 -20.83 6.49
CA VAL A 273 -23.11 -20.17 7.80
C VAL A 273 -23.50 -21.20 8.87
N GLU A 274 -22.66 -21.35 9.87
CA GLU A 274 -22.85 -22.25 10.99
C GLU A 274 -22.69 -21.47 12.31
N THR A 275 -23.32 -22.01 13.38
CA THR A 275 -23.10 -21.44 14.70
C THR A 275 -21.80 -21.97 15.28
N TRP A 276 -21.03 -21.05 15.90
CA TRP A 276 -19.83 -21.38 16.62
C TRP A 276 -20.14 -22.37 17.79
N SER A 277 -19.25 -23.35 17.97
CA SER A 277 -19.19 -24.16 19.18
C SER A 277 -17.75 -24.55 19.50
N ALA A 278 -17.47 -24.88 20.77
CA ALA A 278 -16.13 -25.31 21.19
C ALA A 278 -15.67 -26.65 20.54
N HIS A 279 -16.58 -27.36 19.91
CA HIS A 279 -16.34 -28.67 19.27
C HIS A 279 -16.14 -28.55 17.74
N VAL A 280 -16.11 -27.32 17.18
CA VAL A 280 -15.86 -27.15 15.75
C VAL A 280 -14.46 -27.68 15.41
N ASP A 281 -14.43 -28.65 14.49
CA ASP A 281 -13.18 -29.17 13.93
C ASP A 281 -12.75 -28.32 12.74
N LEU A 282 -11.71 -27.51 12.95
CA LEU A 282 -11.12 -26.67 11.92
C LEU A 282 -10.02 -27.38 11.10
N SER A 283 -9.59 -28.57 11.47
CA SER A 283 -8.50 -29.29 10.77
C SER A 283 -8.87 -29.73 9.35
N LYS A 284 -10.18 -29.83 9.04
CA LYS A 284 -10.69 -30.19 7.71
C LYS A 284 -10.65 -29.06 6.69
N PHE A 285 -10.35 -27.83 7.13
CA PHE A 285 -10.26 -26.66 6.26
C PHE A 285 -8.83 -26.44 5.76
N THR A 286 -8.71 -25.80 4.62
CA THR A 286 -7.42 -25.53 3.99
C THR A 286 -6.82 -24.20 4.38
N ALA A 287 -7.60 -23.27 4.95
CA ALA A 287 -7.15 -22.08 5.67
C ALA A 287 -8.22 -21.61 6.65
N VAL A 288 -7.80 -20.88 7.68
CA VAL A 288 -8.67 -20.36 8.73
C VAL A 288 -8.41 -18.86 8.91
N LEU A 289 -9.50 -18.07 8.96
CA LEU A 289 -9.52 -16.70 9.47
C LEU A 289 -10.15 -16.68 10.84
N PHE A 290 -9.53 -15.99 11.78
CA PHE A 290 -10.04 -15.85 13.14
C PHE A 290 -9.99 -14.40 13.60
N GLY A 291 -11.13 -13.84 14.05
CA GLY A 291 -11.09 -12.55 14.73
C GLY A 291 -12.05 -11.46 14.31
N PRO A 292 -12.38 -11.25 13.03
CA PRO A 292 -13.26 -10.15 12.61
C PRO A 292 -14.55 -10.11 13.41
N GLY A 293 -14.83 -8.97 14.07
CA GLY A 293 -16.05 -8.78 14.83
C GLY A 293 -16.23 -9.65 16.07
N LEU A 294 -15.19 -10.29 16.60
CA LEU A 294 -15.24 -11.02 17.88
C LEU A 294 -14.94 -10.08 19.06
N ALA A 295 -15.76 -9.04 19.23
CA ALA A 295 -15.51 -7.95 20.18
C ALA A 295 -16.57 -7.83 21.28
N ALA A 296 -17.63 -8.64 21.28
CA ALA A 296 -18.66 -8.59 22.30
C ALA A 296 -18.13 -9.00 23.68
N SER A 297 -18.52 -8.27 24.73
CA SER A 297 -18.03 -8.48 26.10
C SER A 297 -18.40 -9.83 26.71
N HIS A 298 -19.42 -10.49 26.18
CA HIS A 298 -19.96 -11.77 26.65
C HIS A 298 -19.57 -12.98 25.78
N LEU A 299 -18.50 -12.84 24.98
CA LEU A 299 -17.97 -13.98 24.23
C LEU A 299 -17.54 -15.12 25.16
N SER A 300 -17.87 -16.35 24.77
CA SER A 300 -17.40 -17.52 25.49
C SER A 300 -15.88 -17.56 25.61
N PRO A 301 -15.31 -17.78 26.79
CA PRO A 301 -13.87 -17.96 26.95
C PRO A 301 -13.26 -19.07 26.07
N ASP A 302 -14.09 -20.02 25.63
CA ASP A 302 -13.62 -21.13 24.79
C ASP A 302 -13.24 -20.69 23.39
N VAL A 303 -13.82 -19.59 22.87
CA VAL A 303 -13.42 -18.97 21.59
C VAL A 303 -11.97 -18.51 21.67
N ARG A 304 -11.61 -17.82 22.76
CA ARG A 304 -10.23 -17.37 23.01
C ARG A 304 -9.26 -18.55 23.13
N LYS A 305 -9.61 -19.54 23.98
CA LYS A 305 -8.79 -20.75 24.19
C LYS A 305 -8.56 -21.50 22.88
N MET A 306 -9.58 -21.58 22.03
CA MET A 306 -9.44 -22.20 20.72
C MET A 306 -8.46 -21.41 19.83
N CYS A 307 -8.58 -20.09 19.74
CA CYS A 307 -7.65 -19.25 18.97
C CYS A 307 -6.20 -19.51 19.42
N GLN A 308 -5.94 -19.46 20.73
CA GLN A 308 -4.61 -19.70 21.30
C GLN A 308 -4.08 -21.10 20.98
N ARG A 309 -4.94 -22.12 21.07
CA ARG A 309 -4.60 -23.50 20.74
C ARG A 309 -4.25 -23.66 19.27
N ILE A 310 -5.17 -23.24 18.36
CA ILE A 310 -4.98 -23.45 16.92
C ILE A 310 -3.84 -22.60 16.38
N TRP A 311 -3.52 -21.46 16.99
CA TRP A 311 -2.34 -20.67 16.62
C TRP A 311 -1.07 -21.50 16.62
N ARG A 312 -0.94 -22.40 17.60
CA ARG A 312 0.24 -23.26 17.77
C ARG A 312 0.14 -24.58 17.00
N THR A 313 -1.07 -25.11 16.79
CA THR A 313 -1.23 -26.52 16.42
C THR A 313 -1.85 -26.79 15.06
N ILE A 314 -2.63 -25.86 14.46
CA ILE A 314 -3.27 -26.12 13.17
C ILE A 314 -2.23 -26.10 12.05
N GLU A 315 -2.28 -27.08 11.14
CA GLU A 315 -1.27 -27.19 10.07
C GLU A 315 -1.54 -26.27 8.88
N CYS A 316 -2.82 -25.98 8.61
CA CYS A 316 -3.16 -25.08 7.51
C CYS A 316 -2.85 -23.60 7.86
N PRO A 317 -2.75 -22.71 6.86
CA PRO A 317 -2.61 -21.28 7.07
C PRO A 317 -3.67 -20.74 8.04
N LEU A 318 -3.22 -19.99 9.03
CA LEU A 318 -4.09 -19.31 9.99
C LEU A 318 -3.81 -17.82 10.01
N ILE A 319 -4.84 -17.05 9.74
CA ILE A 319 -4.81 -15.57 9.79
C ILE A 319 -5.57 -15.12 11.02
N VAL A 320 -4.96 -14.27 11.83
CA VAL A 320 -5.58 -13.65 12.99
C VAL A 320 -5.64 -12.15 12.79
N ASP A 321 -6.83 -11.56 12.93
CA ASP A 321 -7.09 -10.13 12.74
C ASP A 321 -7.98 -9.57 13.86
N ALA A 322 -8.04 -8.27 13.96
CA ALA A 322 -8.94 -7.52 14.82
C ALA A 322 -8.85 -7.97 16.31
N SER A 323 -10.00 -8.19 16.97
CA SER A 323 -10.05 -8.48 18.41
C SER A 323 -9.29 -9.74 18.83
N ALA A 324 -9.13 -10.71 17.94
CA ALA A 324 -8.42 -11.94 18.27
C ALA A 324 -6.90 -11.75 18.35
N LEU A 325 -6.35 -10.68 17.80
CA LEU A 325 -4.94 -10.31 17.95
C LEU A 325 -4.56 -10.18 19.43
N ASP A 326 -5.41 -9.55 20.24
CA ASP A 326 -5.17 -9.33 21.67
C ASP A 326 -5.25 -10.64 22.50
N TRP A 327 -5.63 -11.76 21.88
CA TRP A 327 -5.70 -13.08 22.53
C TRP A 327 -4.47 -13.93 22.29
N LEU A 328 -3.63 -13.55 21.34
CA LEU A 328 -2.40 -14.28 21.05
C LEU A 328 -1.42 -14.18 22.23
N GLU A 329 -0.83 -15.31 22.56
CA GLU A 329 0.23 -15.41 23.55
C GLU A 329 1.59 -15.37 22.86
N GLU A 330 2.59 -14.86 23.57
CA GLU A 330 3.97 -14.92 23.09
C GLU A 330 4.37 -16.36 22.76
N THR A 331 4.99 -16.51 21.61
CA THR A 331 5.44 -17.79 21.10
C THR A 331 6.88 -17.60 20.63
N PRO A 332 7.88 -17.83 21.52
CA PRO A 332 9.27 -17.50 21.21
C PRO A 332 9.87 -18.39 20.12
N ASP A 333 9.38 -19.63 20.02
CA ASP A 333 9.85 -20.58 19.00
C ASP A 333 9.09 -20.40 17.70
N ALA A 334 9.80 -20.54 16.58
CA ALA A 334 9.20 -20.44 15.25
C ALA A 334 8.13 -21.53 15.04
N ILE A 335 6.95 -21.13 14.59
CA ILE A 335 5.88 -22.06 14.22
C ILE A 335 6.12 -22.52 12.78
N PRO A 336 6.18 -23.86 12.52
CA PRO A 336 6.50 -24.38 11.19
C PRO A 336 5.39 -24.21 10.16
N PHE A 337 4.22 -23.70 10.56
CA PHE A 337 3.06 -23.50 9.72
C PHE A 337 2.87 -22.04 9.35
N CYS A 338 2.17 -21.77 8.24
CA CYS A 338 1.88 -20.40 7.82
C CYS A 338 0.96 -19.70 8.83
N ARG A 339 1.50 -18.69 9.49
CA ARG A 339 0.80 -17.81 10.44
C ARG A 339 0.86 -16.39 9.94
N VAL A 340 -0.26 -15.69 10.00
CA VAL A 340 -0.35 -14.29 9.57
C VAL A 340 -1.09 -13.48 10.62
N ILE A 341 -0.57 -12.33 10.97
CA ILE A 341 -1.25 -11.30 11.76
C ILE A 341 -1.38 -10.02 10.93
N THR A 342 -2.50 -9.31 11.08
CA THR A 342 -2.81 -8.13 10.25
C THR A 342 -3.10 -6.88 11.09
N PRO A 343 -2.21 -6.48 12.03
CA PRO A 343 -2.48 -5.35 12.91
C PRO A 343 -2.42 -4.01 12.19
N HIS A 344 -3.32 -3.10 12.53
CA HIS A 344 -3.11 -1.66 12.30
C HIS A 344 -2.18 -1.07 13.38
N PRO A 345 -1.62 0.16 13.24
CA PRO A 345 -0.65 0.69 14.20
C PRO A 345 -1.10 0.70 15.66
N GLY A 346 -2.39 0.94 15.94
CA GLY A 346 -2.92 0.90 17.30
C GLY A 346 -2.97 -0.52 17.90
N GLU A 347 -3.29 -1.55 17.08
CA GLU A 347 -3.22 -2.95 17.47
C GLU A 347 -1.77 -3.37 17.70
N ALA A 348 -0.87 -3.01 16.79
CA ALA A 348 0.56 -3.25 16.92
C ALA A 348 1.14 -2.66 18.22
N ALA A 349 0.76 -1.43 18.57
CA ALA A 349 1.17 -0.77 19.81
C ALA A 349 0.74 -1.57 21.06
N ARG A 350 -0.52 -2.04 21.10
CA ARG A 350 -0.99 -2.90 22.20
C ARG A 350 -0.22 -4.22 22.28
N LEU A 351 -0.06 -4.89 21.14
CA LEU A 351 0.68 -6.16 21.06
C LEU A 351 2.13 -6.05 21.50
N LEU A 352 2.77 -4.91 21.23
CA LEU A 352 4.16 -4.63 21.62
C LEU A 352 4.30 -3.94 22.99
N SER A 353 3.19 -3.66 23.69
CA SER A 353 3.18 -2.87 24.92
C SER A 353 3.88 -1.52 24.75
N SER A 354 3.61 -0.85 23.63
CA SER A 354 4.22 0.40 23.18
C SER A 354 3.13 1.44 22.85
N SER A 355 3.50 2.58 22.30
CA SER A 355 2.59 3.59 21.81
C SER A 355 2.47 3.55 20.27
N THR A 356 1.35 4.05 19.75
CA THR A 356 1.19 4.20 18.29
C THR A 356 2.26 5.12 17.68
N VAL A 357 2.72 6.11 18.43
CA VAL A 357 3.79 7.03 18.01
C VAL A 357 5.11 6.28 17.82
N GLU A 358 5.48 5.41 18.77
CA GLU A 358 6.71 4.61 18.65
C GLU A 358 6.63 3.60 17.49
N VAL A 359 5.47 2.96 17.30
CA VAL A 359 5.24 2.06 16.15
C VAL A 359 5.40 2.82 14.83
N GLN A 360 4.83 4.03 14.73
CA GLN A 360 4.91 4.82 13.50
C GLN A 360 6.30 5.40 13.24
N LYS A 361 7.08 5.63 14.29
CA LYS A 361 8.46 6.14 14.19
C LYS A 361 9.40 5.14 13.52
N ASP A 362 9.23 3.85 13.80
CA ASP A 362 10.01 2.77 13.18
C ASP A 362 9.12 1.55 12.89
N ARG A 363 8.35 1.67 11.83
CA ARG A 363 7.40 0.63 11.40
C ARG A 363 8.08 -0.70 11.04
N PRO A 364 9.25 -0.72 10.38
CA PRO A 364 9.97 -1.96 10.11
C PRO A 364 10.42 -2.68 11.37
N ALA A 365 10.99 -1.97 12.34
CA ALA A 365 11.36 -2.57 13.62
C ALA A 365 10.13 -3.12 14.36
N ALA A 366 9.02 -2.39 14.37
CA ALA A 366 7.76 -2.86 14.94
C ALA A 366 7.24 -4.14 14.26
N LEU A 367 7.29 -4.20 12.91
CA LEU A 367 6.90 -5.40 12.15
C LEU A 367 7.78 -6.61 12.55
N ARG A 368 9.10 -6.44 12.58
CA ARG A 368 10.03 -7.51 12.95
C ARG A 368 9.80 -7.99 14.39
N ALA A 369 9.56 -7.05 15.32
CA ALA A 369 9.25 -7.38 16.72
C ALA A 369 7.94 -8.17 16.83
N LEU A 370 6.89 -7.78 16.11
CA LEU A 370 5.61 -8.51 16.06
C LEU A 370 5.81 -9.93 15.55
N SER A 371 6.49 -10.10 14.43
CA SER A 371 6.76 -11.40 13.84
C SER A 371 7.51 -12.31 14.81
N LYS A 372 8.59 -11.81 15.41
CA LYS A 372 9.40 -12.55 16.40
C LYS A 372 8.60 -12.94 17.63
N LYS A 373 7.77 -12.02 18.15
CA LYS A 373 6.95 -12.24 19.34
C LYS A 373 5.95 -13.40 19.15
N PHE A 374 5.44 -13.58 17.96
CA PHE A 374 4.37 -14.53 17.66
C PHE A 374 4.81 -15.71 16.77
N GLY A 375 6.03 -16.22 16.98
CA GLY A 375 6.49 -17.47 16.37
C GLY A 375 6.99 -17.32 14.95
N ASP A 376 7.65 -16.21 14.65
CA ASP A 376 8.17 -15.85 13.32
C ASP A 376 7.07 -15.86 12.24
N CYS A 377 5.90 -15.33 12.59
CA CYS A 377 4.74 -15.25 11.70
C CYS A 377 4.92 -14.15 10.64
N TRP A 378 4.18 -14.24 9.56
CA TRP A 378 3.99 -13.10 8.66
C TRP A 378 3.23 -11.99 9.38
N ALA A 379 3.81 -10.81 9.40
CA ALA A 379 3.17 -9.60 9.91
C ALA A 379 2.79 -8.68 8.75
N VAL A 380 1.52 -8.29 8.69
CA VAL A 380 0.99 -7.27 7.77
C VAL A 380 0.69 -6.04 8.61
N LEU A 381 1.64 -5.12 8.70
CA LEU A 381 1.45 -3.87 9.44
C LEU A 381 0.71 -2.86 8.56
N LYS A 382 -0.60 -2.79 8.75
CA LYS A 382 -1.51 -1.91 8.00
C LYS A 382 -1.16 -0.42 8.18
N GLY A 383 -1.59 0.42 7.25
CA GLY A 383 -1.44 1.88 7.29
C GLY A 383 -0.92 2.44 5.98
N HIS A 384 -0.55 3.72 5.97
CA HIS A 384 0.10 4.33 4.81
C HIS A 384 1.37 3.54 4.46
N HIS A 385 1.48 3.04 3.22
CA HIS A 385 2.48 2.06 2.80
C HIS A 385 2.48 0.82 3.71
N THR A 386 1.48 -0.04 3.55
CA THR A 386 1.38 -1.30 4.33
C THR A 386 2.65 -2.13 4.15
N LEU A 387 3.21 -2.60 5.28
CA LEU A 387 4.41 -3.43 5.30
C LEU A 387 4.05 -4.91 5.47
N ILE A 388 4.79 -5.78 4.77
CA ILE A 388 4.63 -7.24 4.81
C ILE A 388 6.01 -7.84 5.02
N GLY A 389 6.19 -8.66 6.05
CA GLY A 389 7.47 -9.30 6.33
C GLY A 389 7.44 -10.25 7.51
N ARG A 390 8.61 -10.73 7.87
CA ARG A 390 8.87 -11.58 9.04
C ARG A 390 9.97 -10.98 9.92
N ALA A 391 10.35 -11.68 10.99
CA ALA A 391 11.45 -11.25 11.88
C ALA A 391 12.76 -11.06 11.13
N GLU A 392 13.00 -11.89 10.15
CA GLU A 392 14.19 -11.86 9.29
C GLU A 392 13.78 -11.78 7.81
N GLY A 393 14.74 -11.47 6.93
CA GLY A 393 14.54 -11.38 5.49
C GLY A 393 13.97 -10.04 5.03
N GLU A 394 13.42 -10.02 3.83
CA GLU A 394 12.92 -8.82 3.18
C GLU A 394 11.59 -8.33 3.78
N ILE A 395 11.41 -7.02 3.78
CA ILE A 395 10.14 -6.34 4.05
C ILE A 395 9.61 -5.78 2.74
N PHE A 396 8.38 -6.15 2.38
CA PHE A 396 7.71 -5.65 1.20
C PHE A 396 6.81 -4.47 1.56
N VAL A 397 6.91 -3.41 0.77
CA VAL A 397 6.15 -2.18 0.93
C VAL A 397 5.08 -2.11 -0.15
N ASN A 398 3.83 -1.95 0.25
CA ASN A 398 2.71 -1.76 -0.67
C ASN A 398 2.36 -0.28 -0.79
N GLY A 399 2.34 0.24 -2.01
CA GLY A 399 2.03 1.64 -2.32
C GLY A 399 0.62 1.91 -2.82
N THR A 400 -0.22 0.86 -2.99
CA THR A 400 -1.61 1.03 -3.43
C THR A 400 -2.54 1.35 -2.28
N GLY A 401 -3.67 1.98 -2.59
CA GLY A 401 -4.68 2.43 -1.66
C GLY A 401 -4.55 3.91 -1.30
N ASP A 402 -5.67 4.48 -0.93
CA ASP A 402 -5.79 5.89 -0.54
C ASP A 402 -6.52 6.04 0.80
N SER A 403 -6.74 7.29 1.22
CA SER A 403 -7.44 7.62 2.46
C SER A 403 -8.89 7.12 2.52
N GLY A 404 -9.50 6.78 1.40
CA GLY A 404 -10.84 6.16 1.34
C GLY A 404 -10.91 4.83 2.07
N LEU A 405 -9.77 4.13 2.21
CA LEU A 405 -9.66 2.90 3.01
C LEU A 405 -9.80 3.13 4.53
N ALA A 406 -9.78 4.36 5.01
CA ALA A 406 -10.00 4.69 6.42
C ALA A 406 -11.49 4.60 6.81
N GLN A 407 -12.16 3.49 6.44
CA GLN A 407 -13.54 3.15 6.76
C GLN A 407 -13.59 1.88 7.61
N GLY A 408 -14.63 1.78 8.47
CA GLY A 408 -14.88 0.53 9.20
C GLY A 408 -15.18 -0.62 8.24
N GLY A 409 -14.57 -1.79 8.48
CA GLY A 409 -14.83 -3.00 7.69
C GLY A 409 -13.83 -3.28 6.56
N THR A 410 -13.04 -2.29 6.13
CA THR A 410 -12.01 -2.50 5.08
C THR A 410 -10.95 -3.50 5.50
N GLY A 411 -10.57 -3.51 6.79
CA GLY A 411 -9.67 -4.52 7.38
C GLY A 411 -10.28 -5.91 7.39
N ASP A 412 -11.56 -6.03 7.79
CA ASP A 412 -12.27 -7.33 7.81
C ASP A 412 -12.35 -7.92 6.39
N LEU A 413 -12.65 -7.07 5.40
CA LEU A 413 -12.67 -7.44 3.98
C LEU A 413 -11.30 -7.94 3.52
N LEU A 414 -10.22 -7.20 3.84
CA LEU A 414 -8.84 -7.57 3.51
C LEU A 414 -8.45 -8.91 4.16
N ALA A 415 -8.74 -9.09 5.45
CA ALA A 415 -8.43 -10.34 6.16
C ALA A 415 -9.11 -11.55 5.51
N GLY A 416 -10.38 -11.40 5.12
CA GLY A 416 -11.10 -12.40 4.35
C GLY A 416 -10.45 -12.68 2.99
N PHE A 417 -10.07 -11.64 2.27
CA PHE A 417 -9.46 -11.75 0.95
C PHE A 417 -8.10 -12.45 0.98
N ILE A 418 -7.24 -12.08 1.93
CA ILE A 418 -5.96 -12.77 2.20
C ILE A 418 -6.19 -14.25 2.45
N THR A 419 -7.12 -14.57 3.39
CA THR A 419 -7.34 -15.95 3.79
C THR A 419 -7.96 -16.78 2.67
N GLY A 420 -8.83 -16.19 1.87
CA GLY A 420 -9.42 -16.83 0.70
C GLY A 420 -8.38 -17.23 -0.36
N TRP A 421 -7.34 -16.42 -0.59
CA TRP A 421 -6.20 -16.81 -1.43
C TRP A 421 -5.40 -17.94 -0.81
N LEU A 422 -5.07 -17.82 0.48
CA LEU A 422 -4.32 -18.85 1.21
C LEU A 422 -5.12 -20.15 1.42
N ALA A 423 -6.44 -20.15 1.22
CA ALA A 423 -7.24 -21.38 1.22
C ALA A 423 -7.00 -22.27 0.01
N GLN A 424 -6.45 -21.74 -1.08
CA GLN A 424 -6.19 -22.49 -2.32
C GLN A 424 -4.86 -23.25 -2.25
N PRO A 425 -4.84 -24.59 -2.33
CA PRO A 425 -3.62 -25.38 -2.13
C PRO A 425 -2.47 -25.03 -3.07
N LEU A 426 -2.77 -24.62 -4.31
CA LEU A 426 -1.75 -24.19 -5.27
C LEU A 426 -1.07 -22.90 -4.83
N VAL A 427 -1.84 -21.98 -4.26
CA VAL A 427 -1.38 -20.65 -3.80
C VAL A 427 -0.54 -20.77 -2.52
N GLN A 428 -0.78 -21.76 -1.69
CA GLN A 428 -0.01 -22.02 -0.46
C GLN A 428 1.46 -22.34 -0.72
N ARG A 429 1.86 -22.65 -1.97
CA ARG A 429 3.27 -22.89 -2.34
C ARG A 429 4.13 -21.64 -2.22
N ASP A 430 3.52 -20.47 -2.38
CA ASP A 430 4.15 -19.17 -2.16
C ASP A 430 3.18 -18.24 -1.38
N PRO A 431 3.14 -18.38 -0.04
CA PRO A 431 2.26 -17.55 0.78
C PRO A 431 2.60 -16.07 0.71
N LEU A 432 3.88 -15.74 0.51
CA LEU A 432 4.32 -14.34 0.42
C LEU A 432 3.76 -13.66 -0.83
N LEU A 433 3.81 -14.32 -1.98
CA LEU A 433 3.23 -13.78 -3.21
C LEU A 433 1.72 -13.55 -3.05
N ALA A 434 1.01 -14.49 -2.42
CA ALA A 434 -0.42 -14.37 -2.14
C ALA A 434 -0.74 -13.19 -1.21
N LEU A 435 0.05 -13.00 -0.14
CA LEU A 435 -0.09 -11.85 0.78
C LEU A 435 0.13 -10.53 0.06
N ARG A 436 1.22 -10.43 -0.69
CA ARG A 436 1.57 -9.23 -1.46
C ARG A 436 0.48 -8.88 -2.45
N TYR A 437 0.00 -9.87 -3.22
CA TYR A 437 -1.08 -9.67 -4.18
C TYR A 437 -2.37 -9.21 -3.51
N ALA A 438 -2.81 -9.90 -2.45
CA ALA A 438 -4.06 -9.55 -1.79
C ALA A 438 -4.07 -8.12 -1.24
N ILE A 439 -2.94 -7.67 -0.68
CA ILE A 439 -2.80 -6.33 -0.13
C ILE A 439 -2.71 -5.30 -1.26
N TRP A 440 -1.96 -5.61 -2.31
CA TRP A 440 -1.85 -4.75 -3.50
C TRP A 440 -3.21 -4.58 -4.19
N GLU A 441 -3.92 -5.66 -4.47
CA GLU A 441 -5.22 -5.60 -5.14
C GLU A 441 -6.29 -4.91 -4.30
N HIS A 442 -6.29 -5.12 -2.99
CA HIS A 442 -7.21 -4.40 -2.09
C HIS A 442 -7.01 -2.89 -2.16
N GLY A 443 -5.77 -2.43 -2.16
CA GLY A 443 -5.45 -1.01 -2.35
C GLY A 443 -5.77 -0.52 -3.77
N ALA A 444 -5.40 -1.29 -4.81
CA ALA A 444 -5.67 -0.94 -6.20
C ALA A 444 -7.18 -0.85 -6.52
N ALA A 445 -8.00 -1.70 -5.89
CA ALA A 445 -9.45 -1.63 -5.99
C ALA A 445 -9.99 -0.32 -5.39
N ALA A 446 -9.48 0.10 -4.22
CA ALA A 446 -9.82 1.39 -3.63
C ALA A 446 -9.40 2.56 -4.54
N ASP A 447 -8.20 2.52 -5.10
CA ASP A 447 -7.70 3.53 -6.04
C ASP A 447 -8.62 3.65 -7.27
N ARG A 448 -9.06 2.52 -7.86
CA ARG A 448 -10.01 2.52 -9.00
C ARG A 448 -11.35 3.14 -8.64
N LEU A 449 -11.87 2.85 -7.44
CA LEU A 449 -13.11 3.45 -6.95
C LEU A 449 -12.97 4.96 -6.78
N SER A 450 -11.88 5.43 -6.15
CA SER A 450 -11.63 6.84 -5.89
C SER A 450 -11.45 7.68 -7.16
N VAL A 451 -11.02 7.07 -8.26
CA VAL A 451 -11.03 7.73 -9.59
C VAL A 451 -12.46 7.96 -10.10
N ARG A 452 -13.39 7.04 -9.81
CA ARG A 452 -14.78 7.11 -10.29
C ARG A 452 -15.68 7.97 -9.40
N ARG A 453 -15.46 7.92 -8.07
CA ARG A 453 -16.24 8.68 -7.08
C ARG A 453 -15.46 8.87 -5.77
N GLU A 454 -15.71 9.98 -5.10
CA GLU A 454 -15.05 10.30 -3.82
C GLU A 454 -15.70 9.59 -2.60
N ASN A 455 -16.96 9.17 -2.69
CA ASN A 455 -17.77 8.70 -1.56
C ASN A 455 -18.19 7.21 -1.71
N TRP A 456 -17.28 6.35 -2.12
CA TRP A 456 -17.52 4.92 -2.14
C TRP A 456 -17.54 4.33 -0.72
N ILE A 457 -18.20 3.19 -0.55
CA ILE A 457 -18.32 2.46 0.72
C ILE A 457 -17.67 1.06 0.62
N VAL A 458 -17.42 0.42 1.76
CA VAL A 458 -16.70 -0.86 1.81
C VAL A 458 -17.40 -1.99 1.05
N GLU A 459 -18.72 -1.96 0.94
CA GLU A 459 -19.49 -2.91 0.13
C GLU A 459 -19.14 -2.81 -1.35
N GLU A 460 -18.93 -1.60 -1.85
CA GLU A 460 -18.51 -1.36 -3.24
C GLU A 460 -17.05 -1.79 -3.45
N LEU A 461 -16.19 -1.61 -2.44
CA LEU A 461 -14.83 -2.17 -2.47
C LEU A 461 -14.85 -3.70 -2.57
N ALA A 462 -15.77 -4.35 -1.85
CA ALA A 462 -15.96 -5.80 -1.96
C ALA A 462 -16.40 -6.23 -3.36
N GLU A 463 -17.15 -5.41 -4.07
CA GLU A 463 -17.55 -5.67 -5.47
C GLU A 463 -16.40 -5.43 -6.45
N GLU A 464 -15.54 -4.45 -6.20
CA GLU A 464 -14.42 -4.07 -7.05
C GLU A 464 -13.24 -5.05 -6.96
N LEU A 465 -13.07 -5.77 -5.84
CA LEU A 465 -12.00 -6.75 -5.64
C LEU A 465 -11.98 -7.82 -6.74
N GLY A 466 -10.81 -8.02 -7.34
CA GLY A 466 -10.59 -8.99 -8.42
C GLY A 466 -11.05 -8.50 -9.79
N SER A 467 -11.42 -7.23 -9.94
CA SER A 467 -11.79 -6.62 -11.23
C SER A 467 -10.57 -6.23 -12.07
N ALA A 468 -9.38 -6.03 -11.45
CA ALA A 468 -8.16 -5.70 -12.16
C ALA A 468 -7.41 -6.96 -12.60
N SER A 469 -6.92 -6.96 -13.85
CA SER A 469 -5.69 -7.66 -14.17
C SER A 469 -4.51 -6.71 -13.91
N PRO A 470 -3.33 -7.20 -13.52
CA PRO A 470 -2.13 -6.38 -13.41
C PRO A 470 -1.78 -5.63 -14.71
N GLU A 471 -2.28 -6.08 -15.84
CA GLU A 471 -2.10 -5.46 -17.17
C GLU A 471 -3.00 -4.24 -17.41
N GLU A 472 -4.16 -4.13 -16.75
CA GLU A 472 -5.12 -3.04 -16.93
C GLU A 472 -4.81 -1.80 -16.08
N SER A 473 -3.86 -1.90 -15.13
CA SER A 473 -3.41 -0.79 -14.28
C SER A 473 -2.26 0.03 -14.91
N ARG A 474 -1.99 -0.15 -16.20
CA ARG A 474 -0.97 0.61 -16.95
C ARG A 474 -1.47 1.92 -17.51
#